data_93718c465e2eedd9680cec43c537b81d
#
_entry.id   93718c465e2eedd9680cec43c537b81d
#
_cell.length_a   1.000
_cell.length_b   1.000
_cell.length_c   1.000
_cell.angle_alpha   90.00
_cell.angle_beta   90.00
_cell.angle_gamma   90.00
#
_symmetry.space_group_name_H-M   'P 1'
#
loop_
_entity.id
_entity.type
_entity.pdbx_description
1 polymer ?
#
loop_
_entity_poly.entity_id
_entity_poly.type
_entity_poly.pdbx_seq_one_letter_code
_entity_poly.pdbx_strand_id
1 'polypeptide(L)'
;MAEVTAAMVKGLREITGLGMMECKKALVETKGELKSAEDLLRVKSGAKANKAAGRVAAEGVIGAYLSNDGKLAALVEVNCETDFVAKNTDFLGFASVLAQLVAKHNPADVAVLSALSLEESTVEAKRQALVQKIGENLSIRRFHRIQTGVKLAGYMHGVKIGVLVEFEGEGEVGKDLAMHIAF
;
A
#
# COMPACT_ATOMS: atom_id res chain seq x y z
N MET A 1 -5.27 -1.08 -39.38
CA MET A 1 -4.87 -1.27 -37.99
C MET A 1 -4.69 0.14 -37.42
N ALA A 2 -5.31 0.43 -36.27
CA ALA A 2 -5.10 1.72 -35.63
C ALA A 2 -3.62 1.85 -35.23
N GLU A 3 -2.99 2.94 -35.66
CA GLU A 3 -1.58 3.19 -35.38
C GLU A 3 -1.45 3.61 -33.90
N VAL A 4 -0.65 2.87 -33.12
CA VAL A 4 -0.40 3.19 -31.71
C VAL A 4 0.56 4.36 -31.62
N THR A 5 0.04 5.53 -31.27
CA THR A 5 0.82 6.77 -31.19
C THR A 5 1.58 6.90 -29.86
N ALA A 6 2.65 7.69 -29.86
CA ALA A 6 3.40 7.99 -28.62
C ALA A 6 2.52 8.69 -27.56
N ALA A 7 1.54 9.51 -27.99
CA ALA A 7 0.59 10.16 -27.09
C ALA A 7 -0.31 9.15 -26.35
N MET A 8 -0.80 8.11 -27.04
CA MET A 8 -1.60 7.04 -26.45
C MET A 8 -0.78 6.26 -25.39
N VAL A 9 0.48 5.94 -25.72
CA VAL A 9 1.38 5.25 -24.79
C VAL A 9 1.64 6.11 -23.57
N LYS A 10 1.85 7.42 -23.75
CA LYS A 10 2.05 8.37 -22.64
C LYS A 10 0.80 8.45 -21.75
N GLY A 11 -0.39 8.61 -22.36
CA GLY A 11 -1.66 8.66 -21.60
C GLY A 11 -1.91 7.39 -20.79
N LEU A 12 -1.72 6.20 -21.39
CA LEU A 12 -1.89 4.94 -20.66
C LEU A 12 -0.86 4.79 -19.54
N ARG A 13 0.36 5.27 -19.73
CA ARG A 13 1.39 5.28 -18.68
C ARG A 13 1.03 6.23 -17.53
N GLU A 14 0.46 7.39 -17.80
CA GLU A 14 0.02 8.34 -16.76
C GLU A 14 -1.10 7.73 -15.91
N ILE A 15 -2.02 7.00 -16.51
CA ILE A 15 -3.12 6.31 -15.81
C ILE A 15 -2.60 5.12 -14.99
N THR A 16 -1.76 4.26 -15.58
CA THR A 16 -1.38 2.98 -14.98
C THR A 16 -0.10 3.04 -14.15
N GLY A 17 0.75 4.03 -14.37
CA GLY A 17 2.08 4.13 -13.76
C GLY A 17 3.08 3.07 -14.23
N LEU A 18 2.74 2.24 -15.23
CA LEU A 18 3.55 1.14 -15.73
C LEU A 18 4.63 1.58 -16.72
N GLY A 19 5.52 0.67 -17.07
CA GLY A 19 6.61 0.92 -18.01
C GLY A 19 6.10 1.25 -19.43
N MET A 20 6.79 2.14 -20.12
CA MET A 20 6.41 2.57 -21.49
C MET A 20 6.25 1.40 -22.47
N MET A 21 7.12 0.40 -22.37
CA MET A 21 7.07 -0.79 -23.24
C MET A 21 5.90 -1.72 -22.91
N GLU A 22 5.50 -1.81 -21.65
CA GLU A 22 4.32 -2.57 -21.24
C GLU A 22 3.05 -1.90 -21.76
N CYS A 23 2.93 -0.58 -21.61
CA CYS A 23 1.82 0.20 -22.15
C CYS A 23 1.75 0.10 -23.67
N LYS A 24 2.88 0.22 -24.38
CA LYS A 24 2.94 0.07 -25.84
C LYS A 24 2.47 -1.32 -26.28
N LYS A 25 2.96 -2.39 -25.63
CA LYS A 25 2.53 -3.77 -25.95
C LYS A 25 1.04 -3.98 -25.74
N ALA A 26 0.50 -3.48 -24.62
CA ALA A 26 -0.93 -3.56 -24.35
C ALA A 26 -1.78 -2.83 -25.42
N LEU A 27 -1.38 -1.62 -25.81
CA LEU A 27 -2.08 -0.87 -26.86
C LEU A 27 -2.01 -1.57 -28.22
N VAL A 28 -0.87 -2.16 -28.57
CA VAL A 28 -0.75 -2.94 -29.81
C VAL A 28 -1.69 -4.14 -29.79
N GLU A 29 -1.73 -4.88 -28.68
CA GLU A 29 -2.55 -6.06 -28.47
C GLU A 29 -4.05 -5.73 -28.53
N THR A 30 -4.44 -4.55 -28.03
CA THR A 30 -5.82 -4.04 -28.05
C THR A 30 -6.14 -3.11 -29.23
N LYS A 31 -5.29 -3.10 -30.25
CA LYS A 31 -5.48 -2.30 -31.50
C LYS A 31 -5.67 -0.80 -31.23
N GLY A 32 -5.03 -0.29 -30.19
CA GLY A 32 -5.07 1.13 -29.82
C GLY A 32 -6.25 1.53 -28.92
N GLU A 33 -7.07 0.58 -28.46
CA GLU A 33 -8.19 0.89 -27.59
C GLU A 33 -7.71 1.00 -26.14
N LEU A 34 -7.75 2.24 -25.59
CA LEU A 34 -7.17 2.60 -24.30
C LEU A 34 -7.77 1.82 -23.12
N LYS A 35 -9.11 1.71 -23.09
CA LYS A 35 -9.80 1.02 -21.99
C LYS A 35 -9.48 -0.47 -21.96
N SER A 36 -9.50 -1.11 -23.12
CA SER A 36 -9.11 -2.52 -23.24
C SER A 36 -7.64 -2.74 -22.90
N ALA A 37 -6.76 -1.78 -23.20
CA ALA A 37 -5.35 -1.84 -22.84
C ALA A 37 -5.16 -1.72 -21.32
N GLU A 38 -5.91 -0.85 -20.66
CA GLU A 38 -5.94 -0.74 -19.19
C GLU A 38 -6.42 -2.03 -18.54
N ASP A 39 -7.55 -2.58 -18.99
CA ASP A 39 -8.09 -3.85 -18.49
C ASP A 39 -7.12 -5.01 -18.69
N LEU A 40 -6.47 -5.08 -19.86
CA LEU A 40 -5.44 -6.07 -20.14
C LEU A 40 -4.25 -5.96 -19.19
N LEU A 41 -3.79 -4.74 -18.92
CA LEU A 41 -2.71 -4.49 -17.95
C LEU A 41 -3.12 -4.88 -16.54
N ARG A 42 -4.36 -4.62 -16.14
CA ARG A 42 -4.90 -5.03 -14.85
C ARG A 42 -4.90 -6.55 -14.68
N VAL A 43 -5.34 -7.30 -15.69
CA VAL A 43 -5.29 -8.78 -15.69
C VAL A 43 -3.84 -9.28 -15.62
N LYS A 44 -2.93 -8.67 -16.39
CA LYS A 44 -1.50 -9.03 -16.36
C LYS A 44 -0.86 -8.71 -15.00
N SER A 45 -1.28 -7.64 -14.33
CA SER A 45 -0.83 -7.29 -12.97
C SER A 45 -1.21 -8.38 -11.97
N GLY A 46 -2.45 -8.87 -12.01
CA GLY A 46 -2.90 -9.97 -11.17
C GLY A 46 -2.09 -11.25 -11.39
N ALA A 47 -1.89 -11.64 -12.65
CA ALA A 47 -1.09 -12.82 -13.00
C ALA A 47 0.37 -12.70 -12.50
N LYS A 48 0.99 -11.51 -12.62
CA LYS A 48 2.35 -11.25 -12.15
C LYS A 48 2.43 -11.27 -10.62
N ALA A 49 1.43 -10.69 -9.93
CA ALA A 49 1.34 -10.72 -8.48
C ALA A 49 1.19 -12.15 -7.95
N ASN A 50 0.33 -12.98 -8.57
CA ASN A 50 0.16 -14.39 -8.20
C ASN A 50 1.48 -15.18 -8.37
N LYS A 51 2.21 -14.93 -9.46
CA LYS A 51 3.53 -15.57 -9.66
C LYS A 51 4.56 -15.09 -8.63
N ALA A 52 4.48 -13.84 -8.18
CA ALA A 52 5.38 -13.29 -7.18
C ALA A 52 5.03 -13.77 -5.76
N ALA A 53 3.78 -14.13 -5.46
CA ALA A 53 3.29 -14.44 -4.12
C ALA A 53 4.04 -15.58 -3.41
N GLY A 54 4.67 -16.49 -4.16
CA GLY A 54 5.50 -17.57 -3.59
C GLY A 54 6.91 -17.14 -3.18
N ARG A 55 7.33 -15.91 -3.46
CA ARG A 55 8.67 -15.40 -3.10
C ARG A 55 8.65 -14.85 -1.67
N VAL A 56 9.75 -15.07 -0.94
CA VAL A 56 9.87 -14.61 0.44
C VAL A 56 9.95 -13.08 0.48
N ALA A 57 9.04 -12.46 1.20
CA ALA A 57 9.00 -11.02 1.48
C ALA A 57 9.38 -10.80 2.95
N ALA A 58 10.68 -10.77 3.25
CA ALA A 58 11.21 -10.68 4.61
C ALA A 58 11.47 -9.24 5.07
N GLU A 59 11.60 -8.31 4.13
CA GLU A 59 11.70 -6.88 4.38
C GLU A 59 10.32 -6.23 4.42
N GLY A 60 10.23 -4.97 4.78
CA GLY A 60 8.96 -4.25 4.78
C GLY A 60 8.97 -2.97 5.61
N VAL A 61 7.77 -2.45 5.80
CA VAL A 61 7.53 -1.21 6.55
C VAL A 61 6.27 -1.30 7.39
N ILE A 62 6.20 -0.44 8.39
CA ILE A 62 4.99 -0.19 9.18
C ILE A 62 4.36 1.11 8.69
N GLY A 63 3.15 1.02 8.15
CA GLY A 63 2.27 2.16 7.97
C GLY A 63 1.59 2.50 9.29
N ALA A 64 1.52 3.78 9.63
CA ALA A 64 0.91 4.24 10.88
C ALA A 64 -0.12 5.35 10.62
N TYR A 65 -1.15 5.36 11.43
CA TYR A 65 -2.16 6.42 11.52
C TYR A 65 -2.46 6.71 12.98
N LEU A 66 -2.54 7.97 13.32
CA LEU A 66 -3.03 8.46 14.61
C LEU A 66 -3.95 9.65 14.34
N SER A 67 -5.16 9.62 14.87
CA SER A 67 -6.12 10.72 14.74
C SER A 67 -5.67 11.94 15.52
N ASN A 68 -6.11 13.13 15.06
CA ASN A 68 -5.74 14.41 15.70
C ASN A 68 -6.21 14.53 17.15
N ASP A 69 -7.30 13.86 17.50
CA ASP A 69 -7.84 13.81 18.87
C ASP A 69 -7.14 12.77 19.77
N GLY A 70 -6.20 11.99 19.19
CA GLY A 70 -5.46 10.97 19.91
C GLY A 70 -6.32 9.80 20.41
N LYS A 71 -7.47 9.51 19.77
CA LYS A 71 -8.39 8.45 20.25
C LYS A 71 -8.53 7.28 19.28
N LEU A 72 -7.98 7.41 18.08
CA LEU A 72 -8.00 6.37 17.05
C LEU A 72 -6.63 6.23 16.43
N ALA A 73 -6.11 5.01 16.42
CA ALA A 73 -4.82 4.71 15.79
C ALA A 73 -4.85 3.37 15.06
N ALA A 74 -3.98 3.23 14.06
CA ALA A 74 -3.75 1.97 13.36
C ALA A 74 -2.29 1.82 12.97
N LEU A 75 -1.82 0.58 13.00
CA LEU A 75 -0.55 0.13 12.42
C LEU A 75 -0.84 -0.95 11.39
N VAL A 76 -0.13 -0.92 10.28
CA VAL A 76 -0.21 -1.95 9.22
C VAL A 76 1.20 -2.38 8.84
N GLU A 77 1.46 -3.69 8.87
CA GLU A 77 2.71 -4.27 8.38
C GLU A 77 2.55 -4.66 6.91
N VAL A 78 3.38 -4.08 6.06
CA VAL A 78 3.46 -4.39 4.63
C VAL A 78 4.86 -4.88 4.30
N ASN A 79 4.97 -6.10 3.76
CA ASN A 79 6.25 -6.72 3.46
C ASN A 79 6.59 -6.61 1.98
N CYS A 80 7.90 -6.59 1.68
CA CYS A 80 8.51 -6.63 0.36
C CYS A 80 9.75 -7.53 0.39
N GLU A 81 10.39 -7.77 -0.77
CA GLU A 81 11.55 -8.66 -0.83
C GLU A 81 12.84 -7.97 -0.39
N THR A 82 13.03 -6.70 -0.74
CA THR A 82 14.28 -5.96 -0.51
C THR A 82 14.10 -4.67 0.29
N ASP A 83 15.17 -4.24 0.95
CA ASP A 83 15.23 -2.96 1.65
C ASP A 83 15.19 -1.75 0.70
N PHE A 84 15.52 -1.92 -0.58
CA PHE A 84 15.37 -0.89 -1.61
C PHE A 84 13.89 -0.55 -1.81
N VAL A 85 13.04 -1.56 -1.91
CA VAL A 85 11.59 -1.37 -2.03
C VAL A 85 10.99 -0.81 -0.74
N ALA A 86 11.49 -1.20 0.42
CA ALA A 86 11.08 -0.62 1.71
C ALA A 86 11.33 0.91 1.80
N LYS A 87 12.18 1.48 0.94
CA LYS A 87 12.46 2.93 0.84
C LYS A 87 11.73 3.59 -0.35
N ASN A 88 11.02 2.81 -1.16
CA ASN A 88 10.31 3.31 -2.34
C ASN A 88 9.09 4.16 -1.93
N THR A 89 8.95 5.34 -2.52
CA THR A 89 7.88 6.29 -2.17
C THR A 89 6.47 5.77 -2.43
N ASP A 90 6.27 5.02 -3.52
CA ASP A 90 4.95 4.43 -3.83
C ASP A 90 4.59 3.35 -2.81
N PHE A 91 5.58 2.55 -2.38
CA PHE A 91 5.38 1.52 -1.38
C PHE A 91 5.09 2.10 0.01
N LEU A 92 5.84 3.14 0.41
CA LEU A 92 5.59 3.88 1.66
C LEU A 92 4.21 4.56 1.64
N GLY A 93 3.85 5.18 0.53
CA GLY A 93 2.53 5.80 0.33
C GLY A 93 1.40 4.76 0.45
N PHE A 94 1.57 3.59 -0.15
CA PHE A 94 0.61 2.50 -0.04
C PHE A 94 0.42 2.05 1.42
N ALA A 95 1.51 1.83 2.17
CA ALA A 95 1.43 1.45 3.58
C ALA A 95 0.72 2.51 4.44
N SER A 96 0.99 3.80 4.19
CA SER A 96 0.32 4.91 4.88
C SER A 96 -1.19 4.95 4.60
N VAL A 97 -1.59 4.77 3.33
CA VAL A 97 -3.01 4.72 2.94
C VAL A 97 -3.72 3.53 3.58
N LEU A 98 -3.07 2.38 3.65
CA LEU A 98 -3.63 1.20 4.34
C LEU A 98 -3.92 1.47 5.82
N ALA A 99 -3.00 2.13 6.53
CA ALA A 99 -3.22 2.48 7.93
C ALA A 99 -4.44 3.41 8.11
N GLN A 100 -4.64 4.37 7.21
CA GLN A 100 -5.83 5.24 7.20
C GLN A 100 -7.12 4.46 6.93
N LEU A 101 -7.09 3.52 5.97
CA LEU A 101 -8.23 2.65 5.66
C LEU A 101 -8.60 1.75 6.84
N VAL A 102 -7.61 1.15 7.50
CA VAL A 102 -7.82 0.34 8.72
C VAL A 102 -8.45 1.19 9.82
N ALA A 103 -7.92 2.38 10.07
CA ALA A 103 -8.48 3.28 11.08
C ALA A 103 -9.94 3.63 10.77
N LYS A 104 -10.23 4.01 9.53
CA LYS A 104 -11.55 4.48 9.10
C LYS A 104 -12.61 3.37 9.03
N HIS A 105 -12.26 2.21 8.47
CA HIS A 105 -13.23 1.18 8.10
C HIS A 105 -13.27 -0.01 9.08
N ASN A 106 -12.30 -0.13 9.99
CA ASN A 106 -12.20 -1.22 10.96
C ASN A 106 -12.42 -2.61 10.34
N PRO A 107 -11.66 -2.98 9.29
CA PRO A 107 -11.85 -4.27 8.65
C PRO A 107 -11.59 -5.41 9.64
N ALA A 108 -12.29 -6.54 9.48
CA ALA A 108 -12.17 -7.68 10.37
C ALA A 108 -10.81 -8.40 10.19
N ASP A 109 -10.31 -8.44 8.96
CA ASP A 109 -9.07 -9.12 8.60
C ASP A 109 -8.44 -8.50 7.33
N VAL A 110 -7.29 -9.07 6.91
CA VAL A 110 -6.56 -8.62 5.72
C VAL A 110 -7.35 -8.88 4.44
N ALA A 111 -8.19 -9.90 4.38
CA ALA A 111 -9.00 -10.18 3.19
C ALA A 111 -10.06 -9.09 3.01
N VAL A 112 -10.73 -8.70 4.10
CA VAL A 112 -11.70 -7.59 4.09
C VAL A 112 -11.00 -6.27 3.75
N LEU A 113 -9.82 -5.99 4.34
CA LEU A 113 -9.02 -4.80 4.00
C LEU A 113 -8.67 -4.77 2.51
N SER A 114 -8.24 -5.90 1.95
CA SER A 114 -7.85 -6.02 0.53
C SER A 114 -9.02 -5.78 -0.43
N ALA A 115 -10.25 -6.04 -0.01
CA ALA A 115 -11.47 -5.82 -0.78
C ALA A 115 -12.00 -4.39 -0.70
N LEU A 116 -11.52 -3.56 0.23
CA LEU A 116 -11.98 -2.17 0.35
C LEU A 116 -11.68 -1.37 -0.92
N SER A 117 -12.59 -0.44 -1.21
CA SER A 117 -12.39 0.52 -2.29
C SER A 117 -11.24 1.47 -1.97
N LEU A 118 -10.38 1.68 -2.95
CA LEU A 118 -9.30 2.63 -2.93
C LEU A 118 -9.24 3.33 -4.29
N GLU A 119 -9.59 4.63 -4.31
CA GLU A 119 -9.76 5.40 -5.54
C GLU A 119 -10.81 4.71 -6.47
N GLU A 120 -10.49 4.47 -7.73
CA GLU A 120 -11.36 3.81 -8.71
C GLU A 120 -11.22 2.26 -8.72
N SER A 121 -10.51 1.69 -7.74
CA SER A 121 -10.19 0.26 -7.69
C SER A 121 -10.34 -0.30 -6.27
N THR A 122 -9.68 -1.42 -6.00
CA THR A 122 -9.58 -2.00 -4.65
C THR A 122 -8.15 -1.95 -4.14
N VAL A 123 -7.99 -2.09 -2.83
CA VAL A 123 -6.67 -2.24 -2.19
C VAL A 123 -5.87 -3.36 -2.86
N GLU A 124 -6.49 -4.51 -3.13
CA GLU A 124 -5.83 -5.64 -3.81
C GLU A 124 -5.39 -5.28 -5.23
N ALA A 125 -6.24 -4.60 -6.00
CA ALA A 125 -5.86 -4.16 -7.36
C ALA A 125 -4.69 -3.17 -7.32
N LYS A 126 -4.66 -2.26 -6.35
CA LYS A 126 -3.54 -1.33 -6.15
C LYS A 126 -2.25 -2.08 -5.78
N ARG A 127 -2.33 -3.06 -4.86
CA ARG A 127 -1.19 -3.93 -4.52
C ARG A 127 -0.64 -4.66 -5.75
N GLN A 128 -1.51 -5.26 -6.56
CA GLN A 128 -1.12 -5.96 -7.78
C GLN A 128 -0.45 -5.04 -8.80
N ALA A 129 -0.97 -3.83 -8.97
CA ALA A 129 -0.36 -2.82 -9.83
C ALA A 129 1.04 -2.42 -9.33
N LEU A 130 1.23 -2.28 -8.01
CA LEU A 130 2.55 -2.02 -7.41
C LEU A 130 3.51 -3.21 -7.62
N VAL A 131 3.06 -4.45 -7.45
CA VAL A 131 3.86 -5.65 -7.76
C VAL A 131 4.31 -5.63 -9.23
N GLN A 132 3.44 -5.26 -10.15
CA GLN A 132 3.80 -5.16 -11.55
C GLN A 132 4.83 -4.04 -11.79
N LYS A 133 4.63 -2.87 -11.20
CA LYS A 133 5.50 -1.69 -11.35
C LYS A 133 6.89 -1.93 -10.75
N ILE A 134 6.94 -2.45 -9.53
CA ILE A 134 8.15 -2.63 -8.73
C ILE A 134 8.88 -3.93 -9.11
N GLY A 135 8.13 -5.00 -9.38
CA GLY A 135 8.67 -6.31 -9.75
C GLY A 135 8.91 -7.26 -8.58
N GLU A 136 8.61 -6.85 -7.35
CA GLU A 136 8.74 -7.64 -6.12
C GLU A 136 7.40 -8.13 -5.60
N ASN A 137 7.44 -9.21 -4.79
CA ASN A 137 6.30 -9.62 -3.99
C ASN A 137 6.02 -8.57 -2.91
N LEU A 138 4.78 -8.09 -2.85
CA LEU A 138 4.30 -7.19 -1.82
C LEU A 138 3.15 -7.87 -1.08
N SER A 139 3.21 -7.89 0.25
CA SER A 139 2.21 -8.58 1.08
C SER A 139 1.72 -7.69 2.21
N ILE A 140 0.41 -7.54 2.34
CA ILE A 140 -0.20 -6.98 3.55
C ILE A 140 -0.23 -8.12 4.56
N ARG A 141 0.62 -8.04 5.59
CA ARG A 141 0.79 -9.16 6.52
C ARG A 141 -0.24 -9.16 7.63
N ARG A 142 -0.39 -8.02 8.29
CA ARG A 142 -1.29 -7.83 9.43
C ARG A 142 -1.50 -6.34 9.71
N PHE A 143 -2.48 -6.06 10.53
CA PHE A 143 -2.71 -4.72 11.07
C PHE A 143 -3.25 -4.81 12.48
N HIS A 144 -3.18 -3.68 13.18
CA HIS A 144 -3.82 -3.50 14.46
C HIS A 144 -4.48 -2.12 14.51
N ARG A 145 -5.69 -2.04 15.09
CA ARG A 145 -6.45 -0.81 15.25
C ARG A 145 -6.83 -0.66 16.69
N ILE A 146 -6.63 0.53 17.24
CA ILE A 146 -7.03 0.89 18.61
C ILE A 146 -7.98 2.07 18.51
N GLN A 147 -9.09 1.96 19.20
CA GLN A 147 -10.02 3.07 19.46
C GLN A 147 -10.33 3.08 20.93
N THR A 148 -10.15 4.23 21.58
CA THR A 148 -10.20 4.34 23.04
C THR A 148 -10.92 5.60 23.52
N GLY A 149 -11.40 5.58 24.74
CA GLY A 149 -11.94 6.76 25.43
C GLY A 149 -10.85 7.63 26.10
N VAL A 150 -9.66 7.07 26.32
CA VAL A 150 -8.49 7.76 26.90
C VAL A 150 -7.57 8.32 25.80
N LYS A 151 -6.28 8.42 26.01
CA LYS A 151 -5.32 8.99 25.04
C LYS A 151 -4.51 7.89 24.36
N LEU A 152 -4.19 8.09 23.09
CA LEU A 152 -3.20 7.31 22.36
C LEU A 152 -2.00 8.18 22.04
N ALA A 153 -0.82 7.59 22.15
CA ALA A 153 0.41 8.13 21.60
C ALA A 153 1.05 7.10 20.66
N GLY A 154 1.76 7.59 19.66
CA GLY A 154 2.46 6.77 18.70
C GLY A 154 3.90 7.20 18.53
N TYR A 155 4.78 6.24 18.29
CA TYR A 155 6.17 6.47 17.94
C TYR A 155 6.58 5.56 16.77
N MET A 156 7.24 6.16 15.79
CA MET A 156 7.83 5.44 14.66
C MET A 156 9.34 5.56 14.72
N HIS A 157 10.05 4.43 14.84
CA HIS A 157 11.50 4.40 14.70
C HIS A 157 11.86 3.99 13.26
N GLY A 158 12.23 4.99 12.46
CA GLY A 158 12.35 4.81 11.01
C GLY A 158 11.03 4.38 10.38
N VAL A 159 11.10 3.36 9.52
CA VAL A 159 9.92 2.80 8.83
C VAL A 159 9.58 1.37 9.26
N LYS A 160 10.40 0.77 10.15
CA LYS A 160 10.31 -0.67 10.48
C LYS A 160 9.72 -0.96 11.86
N ILE A 161 9.74 0.00 12.78
CA ILE A 161 9.21 -0.18 14.13
C ILE A 161 8.15 0.87 14.38
N GLY A 162 6.95 0.43 14.72
CA GLY A 162 5.84 1.29 15.11
C GLY A 162 5.29 0.85 16.44
N VAL A 163 5.11 1.80 17.36
CA VAL A 163 4.56 1.58 18.69
C VAL A 163 3.35 2.47 18.89
N LEU A 164 2.28 1.90 19.40
CA LEU A 164 1.11 2.62 19.91
C LEU A 164 0.95 2.33 21.39
N VAL A 165 0.71 3.38 22.16
CA VAL A 165 0.48 3.29 23.61
C VAL A 165 -0.86 3.93 23.93
N GLU A 166 -1.68 3.18 24.64
CA GLU A 166 -2.87 3.69 25.32
C GLU A 166 -2.49 4.08 26.74
N PHE A 167 -2.79 5.32 27.14
CA PHE A 167 -2.37 5.84 28.43
C PHE A 167 -3.35 6.84 29.02
N GLU A 168 -3.28 6.98 30.35
CA GLU A 168 -3.91 8.05 31.11
C GLU A 168 -2.83 8.98 31.65
N GLY A 169 -3.07 10.28 31.61
CA GLY A 169 -2.11 11.27 32.07
C GLY A 169 -2.07 12.53 31.20
N GLU A 170 -1.14 13.42 31.52
CA GLU A 170 -0.94 14.69 30.83
C GLU A 170 0.47 14.79 30.21
N GLY A 171 0.62 15.73 29.26
CA GLY A 171 1.89 16.01 28.61
C GLY A 171 2.35 14.94 27.62
N GLU A 172 3.67 14.82 27.46
CA GLU A 172 4.35 13.96 26.46
C GLU A 172 4.59 12.51 26.95
N VAL A 173 4.09 12.15 28.14
CA VAL A 173 4.36 10.83 28.77
C VAL A 173 4.07 9.65 27.83
N GLY A 174 2.96 9.70 27.09
CA GLY A 174 2.62 8.62 26.14
C GLY A 174 3.64 8.46 25.02
N LYS A 175 4.20 9.55 24.52
CA LYS A 175 5.22 9.53 23.48
C LYS A 175 6.56 9.01 24.02
N ASP A 176 6.94 9.43 25.22
CA ASP A 176 8.15 8.96 25.89
C ASP A 176 8.06 7.44 26.14
N LEU A 177 6.91 6.97 26.61
CA LEU A 177 6.66 5.54 26.80
C LEU A 177 6.74 4.78 25.47
N ALA A 178 6.11 5.28 24.40
CA ALA A 178 6.16 4.66 23.09
C ALA A 178 7.60 4.57 22.55
N MET A 179 8.40 5.62 22.77
CA MET A 179 9.81 5.65 22.43
C MET A 179 10.62 4.62 23.22
N HIS A 180 10.43 4.53 24.54
CA HIS A 180 11.10 3.53 25.38
C HIS A 180 10.75 2.09 25.00
N ILE A 181 9.50 1.83 24.56
CA ILE A 181 9.09 0.49 24.10
C ILE A 181 9.76 0.13 22.77
N ALA A 182 10.07 1.12 21.93
CA ALA A 182 10.69 0.90 20.63
C ALA A 182 12.19 0.53 20.72
N PHE A 183 12.85 0.83 21.85
CA PHE A 183 14.27 0.58 22.12
C PHE A 183 14.47 -0.52 23.16
#